data_b2cd3dc4ecbb6556823f3cab36e54705
#
_entry.id   b2cd3dc4ecbb6556823f3cab36e54705
#
_cell.length_a   1.000
_cell.length_b   1.000
_cell.length_c   1.000
_cell.angle_alpha   90.00
_cell.angle_beta   90.00
_cell.angle_gamma   90.00
#
_symmetry.space_group_name_H-M   'P 1'
#
loop_
_entity.id
_entity.type
_entity.pdbx_description
1 polymer ?
#
loop_
_entity_poly.entity_id
_entity_poly.type
_entity_poly.pdbx_seq_one_letter_code
_entity_poly.pdbx_strand_id
1 'polypeptide(L)'
;MGKSDTCEKAFISDNIIFADVVNGVIFHGEQKVRPEDLEEQDSTEVYAKMVNGTLLEKQKYRDVLKNVIIREDDHCRYMLVGIENQTADNYAMVARVMLYDAINYMDQVDTLSKKDPSASTHDKISTSISGFCKGETLTPVITIVVYFGVNDWDAPRSLHELLPDSLPQEVIDLIPDYKITVLSPREVEDPSVFKTSMRAITKALAVGKKENKSQMKELMDNDPDFLSVDSRAATIINRVTRMGIKIPKNQKEVNMCEAVREWHDELLAEGTTKGETKFAALVSAMIKSGDAGNIQKAADDSSFRAEMYKKYGFS
;
A
#
# COMPACT_ATOMS: atom_id res chain seq x y z
N MET A 1 3.37 -14.01 -7.89
CA MET A 1 3.91 -12.77 -7.31
C MET A 1 4.40 -11.87 -8.43
N GLY A 2 3.75 -10.72 -8.63
CA GLY A 2 4.18 -9.74 -9.65
C GLY A 2 5.38 -8.94 -9.15
N LYS A 3 6.14 -8.32 -10.08
CA LYS A 3 7.25 -7.39 -9.72
C LYS A 3 6.80 -6.22 -8.83
N SER A 4 5.52 -5.93 -8.81
CA SER A 4 4.84 -4.92 -8.01
C SER A 4 4.84 -5.29 -6.52
N ASP A 5 4.39 -6.51 -6.17
CA ASP A 5 4.32 -6.98 -4.79
C ASP A 5 5.68 -7.01 -4.09
N THR A 6 6.77 -7.11 -4.86
CA THR A 6 8.12 -7.16 -4.33
C THR A 6 8.63 -5.80 -3.85
N CYS A 7 8.24 -4.70 -4.51
CA CYS A 7 8.68 -3.36 -4.16
C CYS A 7 8.00 -2.87 -2.88
N GLU A 8 6.68 -3.03 -2.78
CA GLU A 8 5.91 -2.66 -1.59
C GLU A 8 6.31 -3.49 -0.38
N LYS A 9 6.46 -4.81 -0.59
CA LYS A 9 6.94 -5.70 0.47
C LYS A 9 8.33 -5.29 0.96
N ALA A 10 9.27 -5.01 0.06
CA ALA A 10 10.61 -4.54 0.41
C ALA A 10 10.58 -3.19 1.13
N PHE A 11 9.67 -2.28 0.75
CA PHE A 11 9.49 -0.99 1.42
C PHE A 11 8.98 -1.16 2.85
N ILE A 12 7.88 -1.90 3.03
CA ILE A 12 7.26 -2.11 4.35
C ILE A 12 8.09 -3.03 5.27
N SER A 13 8.92 -3.93 4.72
CA SER A 13 9.78 -4.80 5.52
C SER A 13 10.92 -4.05 6.21
N ASP A 14 11.27 -2.85 5.73
CA ASP A 14 12.27 -2.00 6.36
C ASP A 14 11.81 -1.58 7.76
N ASN A 15 12.67 -1.78 8.77
CA ASN A 15 12.30 -1.52 10.17
C ASN A 15 11.92 -0.06 10.44
N ILE A 16 12.56 0.90 9.75
CA ILE A 16 12.24 2.32 9.90
C ILE A 16 10.84 2.61 9.37
N ILE A 17 10.50 2.06 8.20
CA ILE A 17 9.18 2.22 7.59
C ILE A 17 8.11 1.48 8.39
N PHE A 18 8.40 0.25 8.82
CA PHE A 18 7.48 -0.55 9.62
C PHE A 18 7.12 0.15 10.94
N ALA A 19 8.13 0.64 11.67
CA ALA A 19 7.93 1.40 12.90
C ALA A 19 7.08 2.66 12.66
N ASP A 20 7.34 3.39 11.57
CA ASP A 20 6.60 4.59 11.20
C ASP A 20 5.13 4.28 10.88
N VAL A 21 4.86 3.19 10.14
CA VAL A 21 3.49 2.75 9.87
C VAL A 21 2.76 2.40 11.16
N VAL A 22 3.40 1.64 12.06
CA VAL A 22 2.81 1.28 13.36
C VAL A 22 2.54 2.52 14.20
N ASN A 23 3.51 3.43 14.29
CA ASN A 23 3.38 4.68 15.02
C ASN A 23 2.27 5.57 14.43
N GLY A 24 2.20 5.70 13.12
CA GLY A 24 1.19 6.50 12.45
C GLY A 24 -0.22 5.94 12.63
N VAL A 25 -0.39 4.62 12.47
CA VAL A 25 -1.72 3.98 12.46
C VAL A 25 -2.25 3.71 13.86
N ILE A 26 -1.40 3.20 14.77
CA ILE A 26 -1.82 2.77 16.11
C ILE A 26 -1.68 3.90 17.13
N PHE A 27 -0.60 4.69 17.01
CA PHE A 27 -0.25 5.71 18.00
C PHE A 27 -0.41 7.14 17.48
N HIS A 28 -1.08 7.34 16.34
CA HIS A 28 -1.41 8.66 15.78
C HIS A 28 -0.19 9.58 15.60
N GLY A 29 0.97 8.98 15.29
CA GLY A 29 2.25 9.68 15.06
C GLY A 29 3.13 9.82 16.29
N GLU A 30 2.69 9.40 17.48
CA GLU A 30 3.56 9.27 18.64
C GLU A 30 4.60 8.17 18.39
N GLN A 31 5.88 8.48 18.62
CA GLN A 31 7.01 7.59 18.33
C GLN A 31 7.24 6.59 19.49
N LYS A 32 6.30 5.66 19.68
CA LYS A 32 6.34 4.63 20.73
C LYS A 32 7.07 3.37 20.31
N VAL A 33 7.16 3.11 19.02
CA VAL A 33 7.86 1.97 18.43
C VAL A 33 9.12 2.47 17.74
N ARG A 34 10.27 1.88 18.07
CA ARG A 34 11.56 2.19 17.45
C ARG A 34 11.98 1.09 16.51
N PRO A 35 12.72 1.41 15.43
CA PRO A 35 13.19 0.39 14.47
C PRO A 35 14.03 -0.72 15.11
N GLU A 36 14.81 -0.40 16.12
CA GLU A 36 15.65 -1.34 16.90
C GLU A 36 14.86 -2.26 17.84
N ASP A 37 13.63 -1.93 18.12
CA ASP A 37 12.72 -2.70 19.01
C ASP A 37 11.83 -3.67 18.18
N LEU A 38 12.19 -3.93 16.90
CA LEU A 38 11.48 -4.81 15.98
C LEU A 38 12.28 -6.08 15.73
N GLU A 39 11.65 -7.24 15.91
CA GLU A 39 12.19 -8.55 15.59
C GLU A 39 11.34 -9.25 14.54
N GLU A 40 11.96 -9.68 13.44
CA GLU A 40 11.26 -10.44 12.40
C GLU A 40 10.77 -11.79 12.92
N GLN A 41 9.54 -12.14 12.53
CA GLN A 41 8.93 -13.43 12.81
C GLN A 41 8.65 -14.17 11.50
N ASP A 42 8.56 -15.49 11.58
CA ASP A 42 8.12 -16.29 10.43
C ASP A 42 6.66 -15.91 10.11
N SER A 43 6.47 -15.42 8.90
CA SER A 43 5.17 -15.02 8.39
C SER A 43 4.39 -16.16 7.71
N THR A 44 4.93 -17.39 7.80
CA THR A 44 4.32 -18.58 7.19
C THR A 44 3.21 -19.12 8.08
N GLU A 45 1.98 -19.05 7.59
CA GLU A 45 0.82 -19.61 8.25
C GLU A 45 0.43 -20.94 7.59
N VAL A 46 0.45 -22.04 8.34
CA VAL A 46 0.06 -23.36 7.87
C VAL A 46 -1.27 -23.77 8.49
N TYR A 47 -2.26 -24.09 7.67
CA TYR A 47 -3.50 -24.66 8.14
C TYR A 47 -3.94 -25.84 7.27
N ALA A 48 -4.58 -26.83 7.89
CA ALA A 48 -5.07 -28.01 7.21
C ALA A 48 -6.58 -27.87 6.94
N LYS A 49 -7.01 -28.20 5.73
CA LYS A 49 -8.43 -28.20 5.33
C LYS A 49 -8.79 -29.55 4.72
N MET A 50 -9.89 -30.12 5.19
CA MET A 50 -10.48 -31.30 4.55
C MET A 50 -11.27 -30.87 3.31
N VAL A 51 -10.90 -31.41 2.15
CA VAL A 51 -11.61 -31.21 0.89
C VAL A 51 -11.87 -32.59 0.28
N ASN A 52 -13.14 -32.92 0.08
CA ASN A 52 -13.57 -34.22 -0.48
C ASN A 52 -12.93 -35.46 0.22
N GLY A 53 -12.79 -35.40 1.56
CA GLY A 53 -12.21 -36.49 2.35
C GLY A 53 -10.67 -36.53 2.34
N THR A 54 -10.01 -35.60 1.68
CA THR A 54 -8.54 -35.49 1.66
C THR A 54 -8.10 -34.30 2.49
N LEU A 55 -7.12 -34.53 3.39
CA LEU A 55 -6.49 -33.46 4.15
C LEU A 55 -5.53 -32.68 3.23
N LEU A 56 -5.83 -31.41 2.98
CA LEU A 56 -4.98 -30.52 2.23
C LEU A 56 -4.35 -29.50 3.19
N GLU A 57 -3.04 -29.55 3.31
CA GLU A 57 -2.30 -28.50 3.96
C GLU A 57 -2.24 -27.27 3.02
N LYS A 58 -2.61 -26.12 3.53
CA LYS A 58 -2.46 -24.85 2.82
C LYS A 58 -1.51 -23.96 3.61
N GLN A 59 -0.49 -23.51 2.93
CA GLN A 59 0.37 -22.44 3.43
C GLN A 59 -0.19 -21.11 2.94
N LYS A 60 -0.31 -20.18 3.86
CA LYS A 60 -0.55 -18.77 3.56
C LYS A 60 0.58 -17.96 4.18
N TYR A 61 0.92 -16.89 3.53
CA TYR A 61 2.01 -16.02 3.94
C TYR A 61 1.44 -14.63 4.20
N ARG A 62 1.73 -14.06 5.36
CA ARG A 62 1.68 -12.61 5.54
C ARG A 62 2.85 -11.98 4.80
N ASP A 63 2.68 -10.74 4.37
CA ASP A 63 3.79 -10.06 3.72
C ASP A 63 4.92 -9.77 4.71
N VAL A 64 4.58 -9.26 5.90
CA VAL A 64 5.54 -9.00 6.98
C VAL A 64 4.89 -9.31 8.33
N LEU A 65 5.65 -9.91 9.25
CA LEU A 65 5.26 -10.17 10.63
C LEU A 65 6.43 -9.84 11.56
N LYS A 66 6.21 -8.99 12.57
CA LYS A 66 7.26 -8.62 13.53
C LYS A 66 6.75 -8.59 14.96
N ASN A 67 7.58 -9.04 15.89
CA ASN A 67 7.43 -8.70 17.29
C ASN A 67 7.79 -7.23 17.48
N VAL A 68 6.94 -6.52 18.19
CA VAL A 68 7.07 -5.10 18.49
C VAL A 68 7.17 -4.92 19.99
N ILE A 69 8.21 -4.25 20.44
CA ILE A 69 8.39 -3.88 21.84
C ILE A 69 7.99 -2.42 21.99
N ILE A 70 6.99 -2.18 22.83
CA ILE A 70 6.60 -0.83 23.24
C ILE A 70 7.23 -0.55 24.58
N ARG A 71 8.03 0.50 24.66
CA ARG A 71 8.63 0.99 25.91
C ARG A 71 7.77 2.15 26.44
N GLU A 72 7.11 1.91 27.55
CA GLU A 72 6.31 2.92 28.25
C GLU A 72 6.73 2.96 29.70
N ASP A 73 7.33 4.06 30.12
CA ASP A 73 7.99 4.22 31.43
C ASP A 73 9.03 3.10 31.69
N ASP A 74 8.99 2.45 32.84
CA ASP A 74 9.87 1.32 33.19
C ASP A 74 9.31 -0.05 32.76
N HIS A 75 8.23 -0.07 31.92
CA HIS A 75 7.57 -1.29 31.46
C HIS A 75 7.77 -1.53 29.97
N CYS A 76 8.07 -2.78 29.63
CA CYS A 76 8.04 -3.25 28.24
C CYS A 76 6.74 -4.00 28.00
N ARG A 77 6.02 -3.63 26.95
CA ARG A 77 4.85 -4.35 26.45
C ARG A 77 5.18 -4.95 25.10
N TYR A 78 4.69 -6.14 24.85
CA TYR A 78 4.93 -6.86 23.61
C TYR A 78 3.64 -6.92 22.81
N MET A 79 3.74 -6.78 21.49
CA MET A 79 2.67 -7.08 20.56
C MET A 79 3.23 -7.71 19.29
N LEU A 80 2.44 -8.51 18.62
CA LEU A 80 2.75 -9.07 17.31
C LEU A 80 2.01 -8.26 16.25
N VAL A 81 2.75 -7.66 15.33
CA VAL A 81 2.16 -6.83 14.27
C VAL A 81 2.46 -7.43 12.92
N GLY A 82 1.39 -7.74 12.18
CA GLY A 82 1.45 -8.14 10.78
C GLY A 82 1.10 -7.00 9.84
N ILE A 83 1.75 -6.93 8.68
CA ILE A 83 1.36 -6.02 7.59
C ILE A 83 1.06 -6.84 6.35
N GLU A 84 -0.07 -6.54 5.72
CA GLU A 84 -0.52 -7.06 4.43
C GLU A 84 -0.54 -5.92 3.41
N ASN A 85 0.19 -6.06 2.31
CA ASN A 85 0.18 -5.08 1.24
C ASN A 85 -0.86 -5.44 0.19
N GLN A 86 -1.72 -4.50 -0.16
CA GLN A 86 -2.73 -4.68 -1.19
C GLN A 86 -2.62 -3.58 -2.24
N THR A 87 -2.76 -3.95 -3.51
CA THR A 87 -2.78 -3.02 -4.65
C THR A 87 -4.12 -3.02 -5.37
N ALA A 88 -5.02 -3.91 -4.97
CA ALA A 88 -6.40 -4.02 -5.42
C ALA A 88 -7.30 -4.45 -4.26
N ASP A 89 -8.59 -4.20 -4.38
CA ASP A 89 -9.57 -4.60 -3.39
C ASP A 89 -9.59 -6.12 -3.23
N ASN A 90 -9.65 -6.55 -1.98
CA ASN A 90 -9.76 -7.96 -1.62
C ASN A 90 -10.96 -8.15 -0.69
N TYR A 91 -12.08 -8.52 -1.28
CA TYR A 91 -13.35 -8.68 -0.57
C TYR A 91 -13.34 -9.79 0.50
N ALA A 92 -12.35 -10.67 0.50
CA ALA A 92 -12.16 -11.69 1.55
C ALA A 92 -11.11 -11.28 2.60
N MET A 93 -10.66 -10.02 2.62
CA MET A 93 -9.56 -9.59 3.48
C MET A 93 -9.87 -9.76 4.95
N VAL A 94 -11.08 -9.45 5.39
CA VAL A 94 -11.52 -9.64 6.79
C VAL A 94 -11.34 -11.10 7.22
N ALA A 95 -11.88 -12.05 6.45
CA ALA A 95 -11.74 -13.47 6.77
C ALA A 95 -10.30 -13.96 6.72
N ARG A 96 -9.46 -13.37 5.85
CA ARG A 96 -8.05 -13.69 5.74
C ARG A 96 -7.26 -13.21 6.96
N VAL A 97 -7.47 -11.96 7.38
CA VAL A 97 -6.81 -11.37 8.56
C VAL A 97 -7.27 -12.10 9.83
N MET A 98 -8.58 -12.34 9.98
CA MET A 98 -9.13 -13.11 11.10
C MET A 98 -8.48 -14.48 11.24
N LEU A 99 -8.26 -15.20 10.12
CA LEU A 99 -7.58 -16.49 10.13
C LEU A 99 -6.12 -16.35 10.61
N TYR A 100 -5.39 -15.37 10.11
CA TYR A 100 -4.00 -15.14 10.50
C TYR A 100 -3.86 -14.83 11.99
N ASP A 101 -4.68 -13.94 12.50
CA ASP A 101 -4.63 -13.57 13.91
C ASP A 101 -5.04 -14.74 14.80
N ALA A 102 -6.05 -15.53 14.39
CA ALA A 102 -6.47 -16.73 15.12
C ALA A 102 -5.35 -17.80 15.18
N ILE A 103 -4.63 -18.04 14.10
CA ILE A 103 -3.50 -18.98 14.08
C ILE A 103 -2.41 -18.50 15.06
N ASN A 104 -2.03 -17.23 15.03
CA ASN A 104 -1.02 -16.70 15.95
C ASN A 104 -1.45 -16.77 17.43
N TYR A 105 -2.73 -16.57 17.74
CA TYR A 105 -3.22 -16.79 19.09
C TYR A 105 -3.17 -18.28 19.48
N MET A 106 -3.52 -19.19 18.57
CA MET A 106 -3.43 -20.63 18.84
C MET A 106 -1.99 -21.09 19.05
N ASP A 107 -1.02 -20.61 18.26
CA ASP A 107 0.40 -20.90 18.43
C ASP A 107 0.93 -20.43 19.79
N GLN A 108 0.43 -19.30 20.29
CA GLN A 108 0.76 -18.83 21.64
C GLN A 108 0.19 -19.77 22.71
N VAL A 109 -1.06 -20.21 22.58
CA VAL A 109 -1.70 -21.19 23.49
C VAL A 109 -0.91 -22.48 23.50
N ASP A 110 -0.55 -23.01 22.32
CA ASP A 110 0.21 -24.25 22.18
C ASP A 110 1.62 -24.12 22.77
N THR A 111 2.23 -22.95 22.67
CA THR A 111 3.56 -22.68 23.24
C THR A 111 3.50 -22.60 24.76
N LEU A 112 2.48 -21.91 25.32
CA LEU A 112 2.28 -21.79 26.76
C LEU A 112 1.91 -23.14 27.37
N SER A 113 1.08 -23.94 26.69
CA SER A 113 0.66 -25.26 27.18
C SER A 113 1.79 -26.31 27.25
N LYS A 114 2.86 -26.13 26.46
CA LYS A 114 4.07 -26.99 26.45
C LYS A 114 5.08 -26.62 27.52
N LYS A 115 4.92 -25.47 28.22
CA LYS A 115 5.78 -25.12 29.35
C LYS A 115 5.59 -26.15 30.46
N ASP A 116 6.70 -26.65 31.01
CA ASP A 116 6.74 -27.72 32.00
C ASP A 116 5.86 -27.40 33.22
N PRO A 117 4.82 -28.20 33.52
CA PRO A 117 3.97 -28.03 34.70
C PRO A 117 4.74 -28.11 36.02
N SER A 118 5.97 -28.63 36.02
CA SER A 118 6.79 -28.75 37.23
C SER A 118 7.42 -27.43 37.68
N ALA A 119 7.44 -26.41 36.84
CA ALA A 119 8.02 -25.10 37.15
C ALA A 119 7.12 -24.18 38.02
N SER A 120 5.82 -24.49 38.13
CA SER A 120 4.89 -23.75 38.99
C SER A 120 4.46 -24.58 40.20
N THR A 121 4.97 -24.23 41.36
CA THR A 121 4.69 -24.88 42.66
C THR A 121 3.29 -24.57 43.22
N HIS A 122 2.43 -23.89 42.50
CA HIS A 122 1.08 -23.54 42.94
C HIS A 122 0.00 -23.95 41.93
N ASP A 123 -0.87 -24.87 42.38
CA ASP A 123 -2.15 -25.28 41.81
C ASP A 123 -2.16 -26.19 40.59
N LYS A 124 -1.87 -27.46 40.80
CA LYS A 124 -2.21 -28.55 39.89
C LYS A 124 -3.72 -28.70 39.56
N ILE A 125 -4.57 -27.85 40.18
CA ILE A 125 -6.05 -27.91 40.05
C ILE A 125 -6.56 -26.92 38.98
N SER A 126 -5.76 -25.98 38.45
CA SER A 126 -6.17 -24.93 37.53
C SER A 126 -5.77 -25.10 36.07
N THR A 127 -5.13 -26.25 35.74
CA THR A 127 -4.76 -26.52 34.35
C THR A 127 -6.02 -26.94 33.58
N SER A 128 -6.41 -26.13 32.59
CA SER A 128 -7.52 -26.49 31.70
C SER A 128 -7.14 -27.68 30.80
N ILE A 129 -8.13 -28.31 30.16
CA ILE A 129 -7.92 -29.37 29.17
C ILE A 129 -6.97 -28.93 28.03
N SER A 130 -6.91 -27.62 27.76
CA SER A 130 -6.02 -27.03 26.76
C SER A 130 -4.57 -26.83 27.21
N GLY A 131 -4.24 -27.06 28.50
CA GLY A 131 -2.95 -26.74 29.09
C GLY A 131 -2.69 -25.23 29.34
N PHE A 132 -3.61 -24.35 28.97
CA PHE A 132 -3.54 -22.92 29.23
C PHE A 132 -4.06 -22.64 30.66
N CYS A 133 -3.22 -22.03 31.49
CA CYS A 133 -3.49 -21.90 32.91
C CYS A 133 -4.25 -20.60 33.26
N LYS A 134 -4.97 -20.62 34.38
CA LYS A 134 -5.62 -19.42 34.90
C LYS A 134 -4.57 -18.35 35.23
N GLY A 135 -4.74 -17.14 34.67
CA GLY A 135 -3.84 -16.01 34.88
C GLY A 135 -2.77 -15.84 33.80
N GLU A 136 -2.63 -16.79 32.89
CA GLU A 136 -1.85 -16.57 31.67
C GLU A 136 -2.55 -15.58 30.74
N THR A 137 -1.75 -14.82 30.02
CA THR A 137 -2.24 -13.82 29.05
C THR A 137 -1.55 -14.03 27.70
N LEU A 138 -2.28 -13.70 26.63
CA LEU A 138 -1.74 -13.74 25.28
C LEU A 138 -1.15 -12.38 24.90
N THR A 139 -0.11 -12.39 24.08
CA THR A 139 0.41 -11.20 23.42
C THR A 139 -0.59 -10.74 22.35
N PRO A 140 -1.00 -9.47 22.34
CA PRO A 140 -1.90 -8.95 21.33
C PRO A 140 -1.36 -9.16 19.93
N VAL A 141 -2.23 -9.58 19.01
CA VAL A 141 -1.94 -9.72 17.57
C VAL A 141 -2.73 -8.65 16.82
N ILE A 142 -2.05 -7.86 16.01
CA ILE A 142 -2.66 -6.79 15.21
C ILE A 142 -2.21 -6.95 13.76
N THR A 143 -3.15 -6.93 12.82
CA THR A 143 -2.82 -6.90 11.39
C THR A 143 -3.27 -5.59 10.78
N ILE A 144 -2.32 -4.88 10.14
CA ILE A 144 -2.56 -3.66 9.38
C ILE A 144 -2.54 -4.03 7.89
N VAL A 145 -3.62 -3.72 7.19
CA VAL A 145 -3.69 -3.83 5.73
C VAL A 145 -3.27 -2.50 5.14
N VAL A 146 -2.16 -2.45 4.41
CA VAL A 146 -1.68 -1.23 3.72
C VAL A 146 -2.10 -1.29 2.26
N TYR A 147 -2.92 -0.36 1.85
CA TYR A 147 -3.53 -0.34 0.53
C TYR A 147 -2.89 0.71 -0.39
N PHE A 148 -2.08 0.27 -1.35
CA PHE A 148 -1.45 1.10 -2.36
C PHE A 148 -2.20 1.09 -3.70
N GLY A 149 -3.53 0.95 -3.67
CA GLY A 149 -4.37 0.94 -4.86
C GLY A 149 -4.52 2.30 -5.53
N VAL A 150 -4.93 2.28 -6.81
CA VAL A 150 -5.19 3.50 -7.59
C VAL A 150 -6.52 4.14 -7.21
N ASN A 151 -7.49 3.34 -6.77
CA ASN A 151 -8.82 3.77 -6.32
C ASN A 151 -8.88 3.82 -4.80
N ASP A 152 -9.97 4.33 -4.26
CA ASP A 152 -10.27 4.23 -2.84
C ASP A 152 -10.55 2.75 -2.48
N TRP A 153 -10.34 2.37 -1.21
CA TRP A 153 -10.64 1.03 -0.74
C TRP A 153 -12.15 0.79 -0.70
N ASP A 154 -12.64 -0.22 -1.43
CA ASP A 154 -14.06 -0.53 -1.57
C ASP A 154 -14.44 -1.92 -0.99
N ALA A 155 -13.48 -2.64 -0.39
CA ALA A 155 -13.76 -3.94 0.22
C ALA A 155 -14.23 -3.79 1.69
N PRO A 156 -14.97 -4.78 2.23
CA PRO A 156 -15.41 -4.80 3.62
C PRO A 156 -14.26 -4.61 4.62
N ARG A 157 -14.55 -3.92 5.72
CA ARG A 157 -13.63 -3.68 6.83
C ARG A 157 -14.00 -4.44 8.09
N SER A 158 -15.19 -5.08 8.10
CA SER A 158 -15.66 -5.87 9.22
C SER A 158 -16.32 -7.18 8.78
N LEU A 159 -16.39 -8.14 9.69
CA LEU A 159 -17.04 -9.42 9.44
C LEU A 159 -18.54 -9.23 9.15
N HIS A 160 -19.20 -8.32 9.87
CA HIS A 160 -20.61 -8.05 9.68
C HIS A 160 -20.93 -7.54 8.27
N GLU A 161 -20.05 -6.76 7.65
CA GLU A 161 -20.19 -6.31 6.26
C GLU A 161 -20.12 -7.45 5.21
N LEU A 162 -19.65 -8.64 5.62
CA LEU A 162 -19.63 -9.85 4.80
C LEU A 162 -20.86 -10.73 4.97
N LEU A 163 -21.71 -10.43 5.95
CA LEU A 163 -22.89 -11.23 6.24
C LEU A 163 -24.08 -10.78 5.37
N PRO A 164 -25.06 -11.69 5.11
CA PRO A 164 -26.25 -11.30 4.37
C PRO A 164 -27.09 -10.26 5.12
N ASP A 165 -27.54 -9.20 4.44
CA ASP A 165 -28.42 -8.16 5.00
C ASP A 165 -29.77 -8.70 5.50
N SER A 166 -30.16 -9.90 5.07
CA SER A 166 -31.41 -10.55 5.43
C SER A 166 -31.39 -11.28 6.78
N LEU A 167 -30.25 -11.27 7.50
CA LEU A 167 -30.17 -11.94 8.80
C LEU A 167 -30.95 -11.16 9.86
N PRO A 168 -31.72 -11.90 10.75
CA PRO A 168 -32.31 -11.28 11.92
C PRO A 168 -31.26 -10.64 12.83
N GLN A 169 -31.61 -9.52 13.48
CA GLN A 169 -30.69 -8.80 14.37
C GLN A 169 -30.22 -9.68 15.53
N GLU A 170 -31.09 -10.54 16.05
CA GLU A 170 -30.79 -11.47 17.13
C GLU A 170 -29.66 -12.46 16.74
N VAL A 171 -29.52 -12.79 15.45
CA VAL A 171 -28.45 -13.64 14.94
C VAL A 171 -27.15 -12.82 14.82
N ILE A 172 -27.25 -11.60 14.30
CA ILE A 172 -26.11 -10.68 14.18
C ILE A 172 -25.50 -10.39 15.55
N ASP A 173 -26.32 -10.14 16.57
CA ASP A 173 -25.88 -9.83 17.95
C ASP A 173 -25.09 -10.98 18.61
N LEU A 174 -25.23 -12.21 18.12
CA LEU A 174 -24.48 -13.38 18.59
C LEU A 174 -23.12 -13.56 17.88
N ILE A 175 -22.91 -12.85 16.77
CA ILE A 175 -21.67 -12.96 15.97
C ILE A 175 -20.75 -11.81 16.34
N PRO A 176 -19.56 -12.06 16.94
CA PRO A 176 -18.58 -11.01 17.16
C PRO A 176 -18.18 -10.34 15.85
N ASP A 177 -18.23 -9.00 15.79
CA ASP A 177 -17.79 -8.25 14.62
C ASP A 177 -16.27 -8.10 14.61
N TYR A 178 -15.61 -8.91 13.81
CA TYR A 178 -14.17 -8.83 13.62
C TYR A 178 -13.83 -7.70 12.64
N LYS A 179 -13.16 -6.66 13.12
CA LYS A 179 -12.76 -5.48 12.34
C LYS A 179 -11.29 -5.54 11.96
N ILE A 180 -10.98 -5.13 10.73
CA ILE A 180 -9.60 -4.99 10.25
C ILE A 180 -9.17 -3.53 10.21
N THR A 181 -7.88 -3.29 10.43
CA THR A 181 -7.28 -1.97 10.30
C THR A 181 -6.74 -1.80 8.88
N VAL A 182 -7.31 -0.89 8.11
CA VAL A 182 -6.87 -0.58 6.74
C VAL A 182 -6.22 0.80 6.72
N LEU A 183 -4.94 0.86 6.38
CA LEU A 183 -4.25 2.09 6.04
C LEU A 183 -4.39 2.32 4.53
N SER A 184 -5.32 3.18 4.14
CA SER A 184 -5.39 3.74 2.80
C SER A 184 -4.73 5.13 2.83
N PRO A 185 -3.59 5.35 2.15
CA PRO A 185 -2.92 6.65 2.15
C PRO A 185 -3.81 7.81 1.68
N ARG A 186 -4.86 7.51 0.91
CA ARG A 186 -5.82 8.53 0.42
C ARG A 186 -6.80 9.00 1.48
N GLU A 187 -7.02 8.19 2.51
CA GLU A 187 -7.96 8.45 3.61
C GLU A 187 -7.28 9.08 4.82
N VAL A 188 -5.95 9.25 4.77
CA VAL A 188 -5.20 9.87 5.86
C VAL A 188 -5.40 11.38 5.84
N GLU A 189 -6.06 11.89 6.87
CA GLU A 189 -6.36 13.32 7.01
C GLU A 189 -5.10 14.15 7.31
N ASP A 190 -4.24 13.64 8.20
CA ASP A 190 -2.99 14.30 8.57
C ASP A 190 -1.77 13.44 8.19
N PRO A 191 -1.11 13.70 7.04
CA PRO A 191 0.10 13.00 6.65
C PRO A 191 1.29 13.20 7.60
N SER A 192 1.25 14.19 8.50
CA SER A 192 2.35 14.49 9.43
C SER A 192 2.55 13.44 10.52
N VAL A 193 1.58 12.51 10.70
CA VAL A 193 1.70 11.35 11.57
C VAL A 193 2.84 10.43 11.14
N PHE A 194 3.17 10.42 9.84
CA PHE A 194 4.33 9.69 9.32
C PHE A 194 5.60 10.55 9.30
N LYS A 195 6.73 9.95 9.62
CA LYS A 195 8.03 10.64 9.71
C LYS A 195 9.01 10.20 8.62
N THR A 196 8.64 9.20 7.83
CA THR A 196 9.43 8.63 6.73
C THR A 196 8.84 9.00 5.35
N SER A 197 9.36 8.40 4.29
CA SER A 197 8.80 8.51 2.94
C SER A 197 7.36 8.00 2.81
N MET A 198 6.79 7.37 3.87
CA MET A 198 5.37 7.08 3.95
C MET A 198 4.53 8.36 3.88
N ARG A 199 5.02 9.47 4.44
CA ARG A 199 4.37 10.79 4.34
C ARG A 199 4.30 11.28 2.90
N ALA A 200 5.38 11.16 2.13
CA ALA A 200 5.38 11.52 0.72
C ALA A 200 4.40 10.66 -0.10
N ILE A 201 4.34 9.34 0.18
CA ILE A 201 3.35 8.45 -0.43
C ILE A 201 1.93 8.93 -0.11
N THR A 202 1.64 9.21 1.16
CA THR A 202 0.32 9.64 1.62
C THR A 202 -0.13 10.91 0.92
N LYS A 203 0.72 11.94 0.87
CA LYS A 203 0.46 13.20 0.16
C LYS A 203 0.24 12.97 -1.34
N ALA A 204 1.11 12.20 -1.98
CA ALA A 204 1.02 11.93 -3.41
C ALA A 204 -0.25 11.15 -3.79
N LEU A 205 -0.62 10.14 -3.00
CA LEU A 205 -1.79 9.33 -3.28
C LEU A 205 -3.11 10.09 -2.99
N ALA A 206 -3.12 11.00 -2.04
CA ALA A 206 -4.27 11.87 -1.78
C ALA A 206 -4.62 12.76 -3.00
N VAL A 207 -3.61 13.28 -3.71
CA VAL A 207 -3.77 14.11 -4.92
C VAL A 207 -3.94 13.27 -6.20
N GLY A 208 -3.39 12.07 -6.23
CA GLY A 208 -3.11 11.26 -7.41
C GLY A 208 -4.33 10.64 -8.13
N LYS A 209 -5.48 11.32 -8.23
CA LYS A 209 -6.51 10.93 -9.20
C LYS A 209 -6.00 11.27 -10.61
N LYS A 210 -6.26 10.38 -11.56
CA LYS A 210 -5.71 10.30 -12.93
C LYS A 210 -5.76 11.62 -13.74
N GLU A 211 -6.57 12.57 -13.33
CA GLU A 211 -6.84 13.85 -14.01
C GLU A 211 -6.02 15.02 -13.46
N ASN A 212 -5.27 14.84 -12.37
CA ASN A 212 -4.60 15.91 -11.63
C ASN A 212 -3.07 15.91 -11.76
N LYS A 213 -2.52 15.62 -12.95
CA LYS A 213 -1.05 15.65 -13.15
C LYS A 213 -0.42 17.01 -12.86
N SER A 214 -1.14 18.11 -13.11
CA SER A 214 -0.69 19.47 -12.78
C SER A 214 -0.63 19.72 -11.26
N GLN A 215 -1.64 19.25 -10.53
CA GLN A 215 -1.65 19.37 -9.06
C GLN A 215 -0.56 18.49 -8.43
N MET A 216 -0.32 17.30 -8.98
CA MET A 216 0.78 16.44 -8.55
C MET A 216 2.13 17.10 -8.77
N LYS A 217 2.33 17.73 -9.95
CA LYS A 217 3.55 18.50 -10.23
C LYS A 217 3.71 19.66 -9.24
N GLU A 218 2.66 20.44 -9.02
CA GLU A 218 2.67 21.55 -8.08
C GLU A 218 2.98 21.10 -6.64
N LEU A 219 2.39 19.98 -6.19
CA LEU A 219 2.70 19.39 -4.90
C LEU A 219 4.19 19.02 -4.81
N MET A 220 4.72 18.29 -5.78
CA MET A 220 6.10 17.82 -5.75
C MET A 220 7.11 18.96 -5.91
N ASP A 221 6.79 20.02 -6.64
CA ASP A 221 7.66 21.18 -6.80
C ASP A 221 7.80 22.03 -5.53
N ASN A 222 6.78 22.05 -4.67
CA ASN A 222 6.68 22.98 -3.54
C ASN A 222 6.81 22.32 -2.17
N ASP A 223 6.64 21.01 -2.06
CA ASP A 223 6.64 20.31 -0.76
C ASP A 223 8.01 19.67 -0.49
N PRO A 224 8.69 20.05 0.61
CA PRO A 224 10.02 19.56 0.95
C PRO A 224 10.09 18.04 1.19
N ASP A 225 8.98 17.39 1.49
CA ASP A 225 8.93 15.94 1.69
C ASP A 225 9.27 15.15 0.39
N PHE A 226 9.29 15.83 -0.78
CA PHE A 226 9.66 15.23 -2.06
C PHE A 226 11.12 15.48 -2.49
N LEU A 227 11.89 16.22 -1.70
CA LEU A 227 13.32 16.47 -2.00
C LEU A 227 14.19 15.24 -1.80
N SER A 228 13.84 14.35 -0.87
CA SER A 228 14.56 13.12 -0.57
C SER A 228 13.57 12.01 -0.21
N VAL A 229 13.16 11.25 -1.22
CA VAL A 229 12.18 10.15 -1.09
C VAL A 229 12.90 8.82 -1.29
N ASP A 230 12.67 7.85 -0.40
CA ASP A 230 13.13 6.47 -0.59
C ASP A 230 12.78 5.99 -2.01
N SER A 231 13.72 5.39 -2.72
CA SER A 231 13.54 4.99 -4.13
C SER A 231 12.41 3.97 -4.32
N ARG A 232 12.13 3.15 -3.30
CA ARG A 232 10.98 2.21 -3.29
C ARG A 232 9.68 2.99 -3.18
N ALA A 233 9.63 4.00 -2.29
CA ALA A 233 8.49 4.91 -2.16
C ALA A 233 8.25 5.71 -3.44
N ALA A 234 9.30 6.26 -4.05
CA ALA A 234 9.22 6.94 -5.35
C ALA A 234 8.67 6.03 -6.45
N THR A 235 9.06 4.75 -6.44
CA THR A 235 8.54 3.74 -7.38
C THR A 235 7.05 3.46 -7.15
N ILE A 236 6.62 3.36 -5.89
CA ILE A 236 5.20 3.19 -5.52
C ILE A 236 4.39 4.40 -6.00
N ILE A 237 4.84 5.62 -5.68
CA ILE A 237 4.20 6.87 -6.10
C ILE A 237 4.06 6.91 -7.63
N ASN A 238 5.17 6.72 -8.36
CA ASN A 238 5.19 6.77 -9.83
C ASN A 238 4.22 5.75 -10.47
N ARG A 239 4.16 4.54 -9.91
CA ARG A 239 3.26 3.49 -10.39
C ARG A 239 1.80 3.84 -10.16
N VAL A 240 1.44 4.25 -8.93
CA VAL A 240 0.05 4.54 -8.57
C VAL A 240 -0.47 5.79 -9.28
N THR A 241 0.36 6.83 -9.38
CA THR A 241 0.01 8.09 -10.06
C THR A 241 0.12 8.00 -11.58
N ARG A 242 0.80 6.96 -12.11
CA ARG A 242 1.05 6.75 -13.54
C ARG A 242 1.69 7.96 -14.23
N MET A 243 2.55 8.66 -13.53
CA MET A 243 3.24 9.83 -14.10
C MET A 243 4.25 9.45 -15.19
N GLY A 244 4.90 8.29 -15.06
CA GLY A 244 5.90 7.84 -16.02
C GLY A 244 7.29 8.43 -15.76
N ILE A 245 7.57 8.84 -14.52
CA ILE A 245 8.85 9.38 -14.10
C ILE A 245 9.92 8.28 -14.13
N LYS A 246 11.12 8.59 -14.58
CA LYS A 246 12.25 7.67 -14.55
C LYS A 246 12.88 7.65 -13.16
N ILE A 247 12.69 6.56 -12.43
CA ILE A 247 13.29 6.38 -11.10
C ILE A 247 14.68 5.72 -11.25
N PRO A 248 15.76 6.35 -10.77
CA PRO A 248 17.13 5.79 -10.83
C PRO A 248 17.23 4.49 -10.04
N LYS A 249 17.81 3.43 -10.64
CA LYS A 249 17.86 2.10 -10.01
C LYS A 249 18.90 1.95 -8.90
N ASN A 250 19.91 2.82 -8.87
CA ASN A 250 21.10 2.67 -8.00
C ASN A 250 21.18 3.72 -6.89
N GLN A 251 20.08 4.44 -6.64
CA GLN A 251 20.01 5.45 -5.58
C GLN A 251 19.10 4.96 -4.48
N LYS A 252 19.46 5.19 -3.23
CA LYS A 252 18.61 4.90 -2.08
C LYS A 252 17.47 5.90 -1.96
N GLU A 253 17.72 7.14 -2.32
CA GLU A 253 16.79 8.26 -2.26
C GLU A 253 16.73 8.99 -3.59
N VAL A 254 15.59 9.57 -3.88
CA VAL A 254 15.30 10.27 -5.14
C VAL A 254 14.75 11.65 -4.82
N ASN A 255 15.29 12.68 -5.48
CA ASN A 255 14.68 13.99 -5.53
C ASN A 255 13.51 13.96 -6.52
N MET A 256 12.30 13.77 -6.02
CA MET A 256 11.09 13.68 -6.85
C MET A 256 10.75 15.02 -7.51
N CYS A 257 11.10 16.16 -6.89
CA CYS A 257 10.91 17.49 -7.49
C CYS A 257 11.71 17.63 -8.78
N GLU A 258 12.98 17.23 -8.77
CA GLU A 258 13.85 17.25 -9.94
C GLU A 258 13.39 16.25 -11.00
N ALA A 259 13.13 15.02 -10.59
CA ALA A 259 12.64 13.96 -11.48
C ALA A 259 11.33 14.31 -12.21
N VAL A 260 10.43 15.05 -11.55
CA VAL A 260 9.18 15.54 -12.17
C VAL A 260 9.44 16.67 -13.14
N ARG A 261 10.40 17.58 -12.85
CA ARG A 261 10.76 18.66 -13.77
C ARG A 261 11.41 18.09 -15.04
N GLU A 262 12.40 17.19 -14.90
CA GLU A 262 13.03 16.50 -16.04
C GLU A 262 11.99 15.77 -16.89
N TRP A 263 11.09 15.01 -16.27
CA TRP A 263 10.00 14.32 -16.97
C TRP A 263 9.10 15.29 -17.73
N HIS A 264 8.73 16.42 -17.12
CA HIS A 264 7.90 17.44 -17.75
C HIS A 264 8.61 18.06 -18.97
N ASP A 265 9.89 18.38 -18.86
CA ASP A 265 10.70 18.96 -19.93
C ASP A 265 10.89 17.97 -21.08
N GLU A 266 11.11 16.68 -20.79
CA GLU A 266 11.12 15.62 -21.77
C GLU A 266 9.78 15.53 -22.54
N LEU A 267 8.64 15.58 -21.82
CA LEU A 267 7.32 15.54 -22.47
C LEU A 267 7.08 16.75 -23.41
N LEU A 268 7.51 17.94 -22.98
CA LEU A 268 7.42 19.15 -23.82
C LEU A 268 8.29 19.02 -25.08
N ALA A 269 9.53 18.55 -24.93
CA ALA A 269 10.43 18.33 -26.06
C ALA A 269 9.89 17.28 -27.04
N GLU A 270 9.38 16.14 -26.52
CA GLU A 270 8.74 15.14 -27.35
C GLU A 270 7.50 15.68 -28.06
N GLY A 271 6.65 16.43 -27.35
CA GLY A 271 5.45 17.05 -27.90
C GLY A 271 5.76 18.01 -29.04
N THR A 272 6.78 18.86 -28.83
CA THR A 272 7.30 19.81 -29.85
C THR A 272 7.81 19.05 -31.09
N THR A 273 8.70 18.07 -30.89
CA THR A 273 9.28 17.28 -32.00
C THR A 273 8.20 16.53 -32.78
N LYS A 274 7.23 15.90 -32.08
CA LYS A 274 6.10 15.24 -32.74
C LYS A 274 5.20 16.23 -33.51
N GLY A 275 4.99 17.41 -32.94
CA GLY A 275 4.24 18.49 -33.58
C GLY A 275 4.92 19.02 -34.82
N GLU A 276 6.21 19.28 -34.77
CA GLU A 276 7.03 19.71 -35.91
C GLU A 276 7.05 18.65 -37.02
N THR A 277 7.26 17.38 -36.69
CA THR A 277 7.27 16.27 -37.63
C THR A 277 5.90 16.12 -38.31
N LYS A 278 4.82 16.19 -37.54
CA LYS A 278 3.44 16.10 -38.03
C LYS A 278 3.13 17.28 -38.98
N PHE A 279 3.56 18.50 -38.63
CA PHE A 279 3.36 19.68 -39.45
C PHE A 279 4.19 19.62 -40.74
N ALA A 280 5.44 19.22 -40.70
CA ALA A 280 6.29 19.02 -41.86
C ALA A 280 5.69 17.98 -42.83
N ALA A 281 5.14 16.88 -42.34
CA ALA A 281 4.44 15.90 -43.13
C ALA A 281 3.17 16.46 -43.80
N LEU A 282 2.39 17.29 -43.08
CA LEU A 282 1.24 18.01 -43.62
C LEU A 282 1.66 18.95 -44.76
N VAL A 283 2.68 19.78 -44.54
CA VAL A 283 3.22 20.70 -45.55
C VAL A 283 3.62 19.95 -46.82
N SER A 284 4.33 18.83 -46.64
CA SER A 284 4.74 17.96 -47.75
C SER A 284 3.52 17.42 -48.54
N ALA A 285 2.47 17.00 -47.84
CA ALA A 285 1.22 16.52 -48.46
C ALA A 285 0.47 17.65 -49.20
N MET A 286 0.40 18.84 -48.63
CA MET A 286 -0.21 20.03 -49.25
C MET A 286 0.53 20.46 -50.53
N ILE A 287 1.86 20.44 -50.49
CA ILE A 287 2.66 20.74 -51.70
C ILE A 287 2.37 19.72 -52.82
N LYS A 288 2.37 18.41 -52.50
CA LYS A 288 2.12 17.34 -53.47
C LYS A 288 0.71 17.38 -54.07
N SER A 289 -0.26 17.87 -53.30
CA SER A 289 -1.66 17.99 -53.78
C SER A 289 -1.98 19.32 -54.47
N GLY A 290 -0.99 20.22 -54.63
CA GLY A 290 -1.19 21.53 -55.22
C GLY A 290 -1.80 22.59 -54.32
N ASP A 291 -1.93 22.31 -52.99
CA ASP A 291 -2.59 23.17 -51.98
C ASP A 291 -1.56 24.07 -51.25
N ALA A 292 -0.42 24.35 -51.90
CA ALA A 292 0.70 25.09 -51.28
C ALA A 292 0.31 26.52 -50.83
N GLY A 293 -0.66 27.16 -51.48
CA GLY A 293 -1.14 28.49 -51.13
C GLY A 293 -1.77 28.60 -49.74
N ASN A 294 -2.15 27.48 -49.13
CA ASN A 294 -2.77 27.42 -47.80
C ASN A 294 -1.78 27.06 -46.67
N ILE A 295 -0.50 26.87 -46.98
CA ILE A 295 0.51 26.48 -45.98
C ILE A 295 0.69 27.56 -44.92
N GLN A 296 0.78 28.84 -45.33
CA GLN A 296 0.91 29.95 -44.40
C GLN A 296 -0.28 30.01 -43.44
N LYS A 297 -1.51 29.88 -43.96
CA LYS A 297 -2.71 29.84 -43.14
C LYS A 297 -2.71 28.68 -42.17
N ALA A 298 -2.27 27.49 -42.60
CA ALA A 298 -2.14 26.33 -41.74
C ALA A 298 -1.05 26.51 -40.63
N ALA A 299 -0.01 27.31 -40.90
CA ALA A 299 0.99 27.66 -39.90
C ALA A 299 0.46 28.61 -38.83
N ASP A 300 -0.32 29.61 -39.23
CA ASP A 300 -0.77 30.70 -38.37
C ASP A 300 -2.09 30.41 -37.65
N ASP A 301 -2.97 29.58 -38.23
CA ASP A 301 -4.32 29.25 -37.72
C ASP A 301 -4.37 27.78 -37.28
N SER A 302 -4.46 27.57 -35.94
CA SER A 302 -4.53 26.21 -35.37
C SER A 302 -5.81 25.45 -35.71
N SER A 303 -6.94 26.15 -35.91
CA SER A 303 -8.23 25.56 -36.29
C SER A 303 -8.17 25.08 -37.72
N PHE A 304 -7.69 25.94 -38.62
CA PHE A 304 -7.48 25.57 -40.03
C PHE A 304 -6.45 24.44 -40.17
N ARG A 305 -5.38 24.48 -39.38
CA ARG A 305 -4.38 23.39 -39.35
C ARG A 305 -5.01 22.06 -38.93
N ALA A 306 -5.91 22.07 -37.92
CA ALA A 306 -6.63 20.87 -37.51
C ALA A 306 -7.54 20.29 -38.60
N GLU A 307 -8.21 21.15 -39.39
CA GLU A 307 -8.97 20.74 -40.55
C GLU A 307 -8.08 20.11 -41.62
N MET A 308 -6.91 20.70 -41.89
CA MET A 308 -5.95 20.16 -42.85
C MET A 308 -5.38 18.83 -42.39
N TYR A 309 -5.11 18.63 -41.10
CA TYR A 309 -4.72 17.31 -40.56
C TYR A 309 -5.78 16.24 -40.86
N LYS A 310 -7.07 16.55 -40.69
CA LYS A 310 -8.16 15.63 -41.02
C LYS A 310 -8.23 15.37 -42.55
N LYS A 311 -8.15 16.45 -43.35
CA LYS A 311 -8.20 16.39 -44.82
C LYS A 311 -7.12 15.49 -45.42
N TYR A 312 -5.90 15.56 -44.87
CA TYR A 312 -4.74 14.81 -45.37
C TYR A 312 -4.42 13.53 -44.57
N GLY A 313 -5.31 13.10 -43.67
CA GLY A 313 -5.22 11.81 -42.95
C GLY A 313 -4.19 11.74 -41.83
N PHE A 314 -3.78 12.87 -41.26
CA PHE A 314 -2.93 12.96 -40.08
C PHE A 314 -3.80 13.07 -38.83
N SER A 315 -4.47 12.01 -38.46
CA SER A 315 -5.28 11.97 -37.21
C SER A 315 -4.42 11.79 -35.96
#